data_7c8cc592235039ce3a5e5ff2888fc3f6
#
_entry.id   7c8cc592235039ce3a5e5ff2888fc3f6
#
_cell.length_a   1.000
_cell.length_b   1.000
_cell.length_c   1.000
_cell.angle_alpha   90.00
_cell.angle_beta   90.00
_cell.angle_gamma   90.00
#
_symmetry.space_group_name_H-M   'P 1'
#
loop_
_entity.id
_entity.type
_entity.pdbx_description
1 polymer ?
#
loop_
_entity_poly.entity_id
_entity_poly.type
_entity_poly.pdbx_seq_one_letter_code
_entity_poly.pdbx_strand_id
1 'polypeptide(L)'
;MELYLIRHGEAYSGEERFERPLNPRGQNEVLQIANYLKSEQCKVEHIYHSEKLRSIETAEIIANALALTTKLQLLPSLDPDEDVFRLIGDLHEFSQNTIVVGHLPNLALLASFMLTGNITQPSVSFLTATTACFEQQNDSWKLKWSIDPQILRKQTF
;
A
#
# COMPACT_ATOMS: atom_id res chain seq x y z
N MET A 1 12.60 3.43 10.94
CA MET A 1 11.33 3.83 10.28
C MET A 1 10.72 2.64 9.57
N GLU A 2 9.40 2.56 9.56
CA GLU A 2 8.68 1.51 8.86
C GLU A 2 7.93 2.07 7.65
N LEU A 3 7.92 1.32 6.56
CA LEU A 3 7.19 1.65 5.35
C LEU A 3 6.23 0.51 5.02
N TYR A 4 4.96 0.86 4.85
CA TYR A 4 3.90 -0.09 4.51
C TYR A 4 3.50 0.13 3.06
N LEU A 5 3.75 -0.85 2.20
CA LEU A 5 3.31 -0.84 0.81
C LEU A 5 2.00 -1.61 0.72
N ILE A 6 0.95 -0.95 0.25
CA ILE A 6 -0.39 -1.53 0.15
C ILE A 6 -0.88 -1.40 -1.28
N ARG A 7 -1.18 -2.53 -1.92
CA ARG A 7 -1.89 -2.49 -3.20
C ARG A 7 -3.34 -2.12 -2.95
N HIS A 8 -3.91 -1.20 -3.76
CA HIS A 8 -5.31 -0.83 -3.65
C HIS A 8 -6.22 -2.07 -3.62
N GLY A 9 -7.40 -1.93 -3.02
CA GLY A 9 -8.40 -2.99 -2.95
C GLY A 9 -9.00 -3.34 -4.31
N GLU A 10 -9.75 -4.45 -4.36
CA GLU A 10 -10.44 -4.87 -5.57
C GLU A 10 -11.42 -3.78 -6.03
N ALA A 11 -11.36 -3.45 -7.31
CA ALA A 11 -12.16 -2.38 -7.91
C ALA A 11 -13.02 -2.92 -9.04
N TYR A 12 -14.10 -2.20 -9.35
CA TYR A 12 -14.87 -2.45 -10.56
C TYR A 12 -13.97 -2.31 -11.79
N SER A 13 -14.29 -3.02 -12.87
CA SER A 13 -13.65 -2.81 -14.16
C SER A 13 -14.09 -1.46 -14.75
N GLY A 14 -13.31 -0.94 -15.70
CA GLY A 14 -13.69 0.29 -16.40
C GLY A 14 -14.96 0.16 -17.22
N GLU A 15 -15.32 -1.06 -17.64
CA GLU A 15 -16.57 -1.36 -18.33
C GLU A 15 -17.77 -1.31 -17.39
N GLU A 16 -17.61 -1.79 -16.15
CA GLU A 16 -18.65 -1.74 -15.13
C GLU A 16 -18.85 -0.33 -14.60
N ARG A 17 -17.78 0.36 -14.27
CA ARG A 17 -17.77 1.75 -13.80
C ARG A 17 -16.52 2.45 -14.28
N PHE A 18 -16.68 3.56 -14.98
CA PHE A 18 -15.58 4.28 -15.62
C PHE A 18 -14.45 4.66 -14.66
N GLU A 19 -14.79 5.19 -13.49
CA GLU A 19 -13.80 5.64 -12.52
C GLU A 19 -13.18 4.51 -11.70
N ARG A 20 -13.69 3.30 -11.83
CA ARG A 20 -13.21 2.12 -11.14
C ARG A 20 -13.10 2.29 -9.61
N PRO A 21 -14.22 2.59 -8.92
CA PRO A 21 -14.22 2.60 -7.47
C PRO A 21 -14.02 1.18 -6.92
N LEU A 22 -13.73 1.07 -5.64
CA LEU A 22 -13.70 -0.23 -4.96
C LEU A 22 -15.09 -0.89 -5.08
N ASN A 23 -15.10 -2.19 -5.39
CA ASN A 23 -16.33 -2.98 -5.31
C ASN A 23 -16.58 -3.40 -3.84
N PRO A 24 -17.76 -3.98 -3.52
CA PRO A 24 -18.06 -4.37 -2.15
C PRO A 24 -17.05 -5.32 -1.52
N ARG A 25 -16.51 -6.25 -2.31
CA ARG A 25 -15.46 -7.16 -1.84
C ARG A 25 -14.19 -6.39 -1.50
N GLY A 26 -13.77 -5.46 -2.36
CA GLY A 26 -12.59 -4.63 -2.13
C GLY A 26 -12.74 -3.77 -0.89
N GLN A 27 -13.91 -3.15 -0.69
CA GLN A 27 -14.18 -2.36 0.51
C GLN A 27 -14.02 -3.21 1.78
N ASN A 28 -14.60 -4.40 1.78
CA ASN A 28 -14.53 -5.31 2.92
C ASN A 28 -13.11 -5.80 3.19
N GLU A 29 -12.37 -6.17 2.15
CA GLU A 29 -10.99 -6.65 2.29
C GLU A 29 -10.06 -5.56 2.80
N VAL A 30 -10.21 -4.33 2.31
CA VAL A 30 -9.43 -3.19 2.80
C VAL A 30 -9.76 -2.89 4.25
N LEU A 31 -11.04 -3.00 4.64
CA LEU A 31 -11.44 -2.80 6.03
C LEU A 31 -10.79 -3.85 6.96
N GLN A 32 -10.68 -5.10 6.51
CA GLN A 32 -9.99 -6.14 7.27
C GLN A 32 -8.51 -5.80 7.48
N ILE A 33 -7.83 -5.32 6.45
CA ILE A 33 -6.44 -4.86 6.54
C ILE A 33 -6.34 -3.67 7.50
N ALA A 34 -7.24 -2.69 7.38
CA ALA A 34 -7.25 -1.51 8.24
C ALA A 34 -7.42 -1.89 9.72
N ASN A 35 -8.32 -2.82 10.02
CA ASN A 35 -8.53 -3.31 11.38
C ASN A 35 -7.33 -4.10 11.90
N TYR A 36 -6.66 -4.85 11.03
CA TYR A 36 -5.42 -5.54 11.38
C TYR A 36 -4.32 -4.53 11.76
N LEU A 37 -4.10 -3.50 10.94
CA LEU A 37 -3.11 -2.47 11.24
C LEU A 37 -3.42 -1.75 12.56
N LYS A 38 -4.71 -1.50 12.83
CA LYS A 38 -5.14 -0.91 14.09
C LYS A 38 -4.85 -1.83 15.27
N SER A 39 -5.15 -3.13 15.14
CA SER A 39 -4.92 -4.11 16.22
C SER A 39 -3.44 -4.29 16.53
N GLU A 40 -2.58 -4.15 15.54
CA GLU A 40 -1.12 -4.20 15.70
C GLU A 40 -0.54 -2.89 16.23
N GLN A 41 -1.39 -1.89 16.46
CA GLN A 41 -0.97 -0.58 16.96
C GLN A 41 0.12 0.07 16.11
N CYS A 42 0.01 -0.10 14.80
CA CYS A 42 0.96 0.49 13.85
C CYS A 42 0.97 2.00 13.98
N LYS A 43 2.16 2.57 14.22
CA LYS A 43 2.35 4.01 14.31
C LYS A 43 2.68 4.55 12.92
N VAL A 44 1.81 5.39 12.39
CA VAL A 44 1.94 5.93 11.03
C VAL A 44 1.82 7.45 11.10
N GLU A 45 2.71 8.13 10.37
CA GLU A 45 2.76 9.60 10.32
C GLU A 45 2.18 10.14 9.01
N HIS A 46 2.28 9.37 7.93
CA HIS A 46 1.83 9.78 6.59
C HIS A 46 1.14 8.66 5.86
N ILE A 47 0.10 8.99 5.09
CA ILE A 47 -0.57 8.06 4.19
C ILE A 47 -0.62 8.70 2.81
N TYR A 48 0.09 8.10 1.85
CA TYR A 48 0.11 8.56 0.47
C TYR A 48 -0.74 7.66 -0.43
N HIS A 49 -1.41 8.26 -1.41
CA HIS A 49 -2.22 7.57 -2.40
C HIS A 49 -2.02 8.19 -3.79
N SER A 50 -2.44 7.48 -4.84
CA SER A 50 -2.46 8.01 -6.20
C SER A 50 -3.75 8.78 -6.48
N GLU A 51 -3.85 9.37 -7.68
CA GLU A 51 -5.07 10.04 -8.14
C GLU A 51 -6.21 9.08 -8.46
N LYS A 52 -5.94 7.79 -8.62
CA LYS A 52 -6.97 6.82 -8.99
C LYS A 52 -7.94 6.59 -7.84
N LEU A 53 -9.24 6.58 -8.15
CA LEU A 53 -10.29 6.48 -7.13
C LEU A 53 -10.11 5.25 -6.24
N ARG A 54 -9.74 4.08 -6.81
CA ARG A 54 -9.49 2.87 -6.04
C ARG A 54 -8.36 3.01 -5.02
N SER A 55 -7.36 3.82 -5.32
CA SER A 55 -6.26 4.12 -4.38
C SER A 55 -6.72 5.10 -3.29
N ILE A 56 -7.45 6.14 -3.68
CA ILE A 56 -8.02 7.12 -2.75
C ILE A 56 -8.93 6.42 -1.74
N GLU A 57 -9.87 5.62 -2.21
CA GLU A 57 -10.83 4.93 -1.34
C GLU A 57 -10.15 3.93 -0.41
N THR A 58 -9.15 3.21 -0.89
CA THR A 58 -8.34 2.31 -0.05
C THR A 58 -7.67 3.10 1.08
N ALA A 59 -7.02 4.20 0.74
CA ALA A 59 -6.32 5.05 1.72
C ALA A 59 -7.31 5.67 2.73
N GLU A 60 -8.49 6.09 2.28
CA GLU A 60 -9.53 6.65 3.16
C GLU A 60 -10.02 5.64 4.19
N ILE A 61 -10.29 4.40 3.78
CA ILE A 61 -10.73 3.35 4.70
C ILE A 61 -9.67 3.11 5.78
N ILE A 62 -8.40 3.03 5.37
CA ILE A 62 -7.29 2.83 6.31
C ILE A 62 -7.15 4.04 7.24
N ALA A 63 -7.17 5.24 6.71
CA ALA A 63 -7.05 6.46 7.48
C ALA A 63 -8.18 6.60 8.51
N ASN A 64 -9.41 6.27 8.15
CA ASN A 64 -10.54 6.29 9.07
C ASN A 64 -10.33 5.32 10.24
N ALA A 65 -9.89 4.10 9.96
CA ALA A 65 -9.67 3.09 11.00
C ALA A 65 -8.53 3.49 11.95
N LEU A 66 -7.49 4.15 11.44
CA LEU A 66 -6.33 4.57 12.23
C LEU A 66 -6.48 5.98 12.83
N ALA A 67 -7.60 6.67 12.59
CA ALA A 67 -7.85 8.05 12.98
C ALA A 67 -6.79 9.02 12.43
N LEU A 68 -6.41 8.83 11.16
CA LEU A 68 -5.36 9.59 10.47
C LEU A 68 -5.87 10.31 9.21
N THR A 69 -7.16 10.69 9.18
CA THR A 69 -7.76 11.31 7.98
C THR A 69 -7.08 12.62 7.56
N THR A 70 -6.47 13.33 8.52
CA THR A 70 -5.72 14.57 8.24
C THR A 70 -4.32 14.30 7.66
N LYS A 71 -3.88 13.06 7.60
CA LYS A 71 -2.55 12.66 7.10
C LYS A 71 -2.58 12.14 5.67
N LEU A 72 -3.75 12.12 5.03
CA LEU A 72 -3.90 11.68 3.63
C LEU A 72 -3.29 12.71 2.69
N GLN A 73 -2.43 12.24 1.79
CA GLN A 73 -1.77 13.09 0.80
C GLN A 73 -1.66 12.38 -0.55
N LEU A 74 -1.86 13.15 -1.62
CA LEU A 74 -1.58 12.68 -2.97
C LEU A 74 -0.07 12.63 -3.21
N LEU A 75 0.40 11.53 -3.77
CA LEU A 75 1.78 11.37 -4.24
C LEU A 75 1.75 11.04 -5.73
N PRO A 76 2.06 12.01 -6.60
CA PRO A 76 1.92 11.81 -8.06
C PRO A 76 2.73 10.64 -8.61
N SER A 77 3.87 10.33 -8.02
CA SER A 77 4.71 9.20 -8.47
C SER A 77 4.07 7.84 -8.27
N LEU A 78 2.95 7.76 -7.53
CA LEU A 78 2.19 6.52 -7.34
C LEU A 78 1.26 6.20 -8.50
N ASP A 79 1.07 7.11 -9.46
CA ASP A 79 0.24 6.82 -10.64
C ASP A 79 0.76 5.55 -11.32
N PRO A 80 -0.15 4.63 -11.73
CA PRO A 80 0.27 3.35 -12.32
C PRO A 80 1.04 3.49 -13.63
N ASP A 81 0.91 4.62 -14.31
CA ASP A 81 1.60 4.89 -15.59
C ASP A 81 2.92 5.66 -15.40
N GLU A 82 3.25 6.04 -14.16
CA GLU A 82 4.50 6.73 -13.88
C GLU A 82 5.71 5.78 -13.87
N ASP A 83 6.87 6.36 -14.13
CA ASP A 83 8.14 5.65 -14.02
C ASP A 83 8.43 5.33 -12.55
N VAL A 84 8.71 4.08 -12.24
CA VAL A 84 9.01 3.64 -10.87
C VAL A 84 10.21 4.39 -10.27
N PHE A 85 11.14 4.88 -11.09
CA PHE A 85 12.30 5.62 -10.59
C PHE A 85 11.91 6.94 -9.92
N ARG A 86 10.77 7.54 -10.29
CA ARG A 86 10.25 8.70 -9.56
C ARG A 86 9.80 8.30 -8.16
N LEU A 87 9.12 7.18 -8.05
CA LEU A 87 8.68 6.66 -6.73
C LEU A 87 9.89 6.28 -5.86
N ILE A 88 10.92 5.69 -6.46
CA ILE A 88 12.19 5.41 -5.77
C ILE A 88 12.82 6.70 -5.26
N GLY A 89 12.77 7.77 -6.05
CA GLY A 89 13.25 9.09 -5.62
C GLY A 89 12.51 9.58 -4.39
N ASP A 90 11.18 9.48 -4.39
CA ASP A 90 10.36 9.88 -3.24
C ASP A 90 10.64 9.01 -2.01
N LEU A 91 10.93 7.72 -2.20
CA LEU A 91 11.30 6.82 -1.11
C LEU A 91 12.46 7.37 -0.28
N HIS A 92 13.46 7.97 -0.94
CA HIS A 92 14.63 8.52 -0.25
C HIS A 92 14.30 9.74 0.61
N GLU A 93 13.16 10.40 0.36
CA GLU A 93 12.73 11.57 1.12
C GLU A 93 11.90 11.18 2.35
N PHE A 94 11.44 9.94 2.45
CA PHE A 94 10.66 9.50 3.60
C PHE A 94 11.55 9.35 4.83
N SER A 95 11.15 9.98 5.94
CA SER A 95 11.90 9.95 7.21
C SER A 95 11.05 9.49 8.39
N GLN A 96 9.76 9.25 8.18
CA GLN A 96 8.82 8.84 9.21
C GLN A 96 8.01 7.64 8.73
N ASN A 97 7.38 6.91 9.67
CA ASN A 97 6.56 5.76 9.33
C ASN A 97 5.44 6.15 8.37
N THR A 98 5.39 5.49 7.24
CA THR A 98 4.55 5.89 6.10
C THR A 98 3.80 4.71 5.52
N ILE A 99 2.53 4.93 5.19
CA ILE A 99 1.75 4.03 4.35
C ILE A 99 1.72 4.59 2.93
N VAL A 100 1.95 3.72 1.96
CA VAL A 100 1.86 4.03 0.53
C VAL A 100 0.84 3.11 -0.10
N VAL A 101 -0.22 3.67 -0.64
CA VAL A 101 -1.27 2.92 -1.35
C VAL A 101 -1.08 3.11 -2.85
N GLY A 102 -0.75 2.04 -3.54
CA GLY A 102 -0.39 2.14 -4.94
C GLY A 102 -0.87 0.97 -5.79
N HIS A 103 -0.17 0.78 -6.90
CA HIS A 103 -0.58 -0.06 -8.01
C HIS A 103 0.55 -0.99 -8.46
N LEU A 104 0.20 -2.11 -9.10
CA LEU A 104 1.14 -2.89 -9.88
C LEU A 104 1.32 -2.24 -11.26
N PRO A 105 2.49 -2.34 -11.88
CA PRO A 105 3.65 -3.11 -11.40
C PRO A 105 4.53 -2.36 -10.41
N ASN A 106 4.34 -1.06 -10.21
CA ASN A 106 5.29 -0.19 -9.52
C ASN A 106 5.54 -0.58 -8.06
N LEU A 107 4.52 -1.04 -7.32
CA LEU A 107 4.74 -1.51 -5.96
C LEU A 107 5.67 -2.73 -5.89
N ALA A 108 5.51 -3.68 -6.81
CA ALA A 108 6.38 -4.85 -6.86
C ALA A 108 7.81 -4.47 -7.26
N LEU A 109 7.96 -3.55 -8.21
CA LEU A 109 9.26 -3.05 -8.62
C LEU A 109 9.95 -2.28 -7.48
N LEU A 110 9.19 -1.46 -6.76
CA LEU A 110 9.71 -0.74 -5.60
C LEU A 110 10.18 -1.70 -4.51
N ALA A 111 9.37 -2.71 -4.18
CA ALA A 111 9.74 -3.72 -3.19
C ALA A 111 11.00 -4.46 -3.60
N SER A 112 11.12 -4.84 -4.87
CA SER A 112 12.32 -5.46 -5.42
C SER A 112 13.55 -4.58 -5.23
N PHE A 113 13.43 -3.30 -5.58
CA PHE A 113 14.52 -2.33 -5.40
C PHE A 113 14.92 -2.22 -3.92
N MET A 114 13.96 -2.12 -3.01
CA MET A 114 14.23 -1.99 -1.59
C MET A 114 15.01 -3.19 -1.04
N LEU A 115 14.68 -4.39 -1.48
CA LEU A 115 15.29 -5.62 -0.95
C LEU A 115 16.59 -6.02 -1.66
N THR A 116 16.74 -5.68 -2.93
CA THR A 116 17.88 -6.18 -3.75
C THR A 116 18.71 -5.06 -4.38
N GLY A 117 18.22 -3.83 -4.39
CA GLY A 117 18.82 -2.73 -5.15
C GLY A 117 18.52 -2.78 -6.65
N ASN A 118 17.67 -3.71 -7.10
CA ASN A 118 17.34 -3.92 -8.51
C ASN A 118 15.85 -4.12 -8.68
N ILE A 119 15.25 -3.46 -9.68
CA ILE A 119 13.81 -3.57 -9.95
C ILE A 119 13.40 -4.86 -10.66
N THR A 120 14.33 -5.65 -11.16
CA THR A 120 14.04 -6.81 -12.02
C THR A 120 13.86 -8.13 -11.27
N GLN A 121 13.97 -8.12 -9.95
CA GLN A 121 13.86 -9.33 -9.13
C GLN A 121 12.64 -9.26 -8.21
N PRO A 122 11.43 -9.59 -8.72
CA PRO A 122 10.22 -9.52 -7.90
C PRO A 122 10.34 -10.44 -6.69
N SER A 123 10.26 -9.87 -5.50
CA SER A 123 10.47 -10.56 -4.22
C SER A 123 9.21 -10.61 -3.36
N VAL A 124 8.20 -9.81 -3.68
CA VAL A 124 6.94 -9.74 -2.94
C VAL A 124 5.78 -9.81 -3.91
N SER A 125 4.81 -10.69 -3.61
CA SER A 125 3.58 -10.79 -4.39
C SER A 125 2.50 -9.90 -3.81
N PHE A 126 1.90 -9.06 -4.64
CA PHE A 126 0.82 -8.16 -4.23
C PHE A 126 -0.50 -8.55 -4.91
N LEU A 127 -1.36 -9.26 -4.19
CA LEU A 127 -2.78 -9.33 -4.49
C LEU A 127 -3.44 -8.01 -4.10
N THR A 128 -4.68 -7.76 -4.51
CA THR A 128 -5.40 -6.57 -4.07
C THR A 128 -5.46 -6.53 -2.54
N ALA A 129 -5.25 -5.36 -1.96
CA ALA A 129 -5.16 -5.11 -0.52
C ALA A 129 -4.00 -5.80 0.20
N THR A 130 -3.12 -6.54 -0.49
CA THR A 130 -1.90 -7.06 0.13
C THR A 130 -1.10 -5.91 0.70
N THR A 131 -0.65 -6.10 1.94
CA THR A 131 0.13 -5.13 2.71
C THR A 131 1.47 -5.75 3.09
N ALA A 132 2.55 -5.09 2.71
CA ALA A 132 3.91 -5.50 3.06
C ALA A 132 4.55 -4.41 3.91
N CYS A 133 5.09 -4.80 5.07
CA CYS A 133 5.76 -3.90 5.99
C CYS A 133 7.27 -4.08 5.90
N PHE A 134 7.96 -2.98 5.65
CA PHE A 134 9.41 -2.94 5.56
C PHE A 134 9.99 -2.09 6.70
N GLU A 135 11.13 -2.49 7.20
CA GLU A 135 11.87 -1.75 8.22
C GLU A 135 13.19 -1.29 7.63
N GLN A 136 13.47 0.00 7.80
CA GLN A 136 14.77 0.55 7.44
C GLN A 136 15.76 0.32 8.57
N GLN A 137 16.87 -0.34 8.24
CA GLN A 137 17.99 -0.58 9.15
C GLN A 137 19.26 -0.02 8.50
N ASN A 138 19.79 1.06 9.05
CA ASN A 138 20.88 1.82 8.43
C ASN A 138 20.45 2.27 7.01
N ASP A 139 21.19 1.93 5.97
CA ASP A 139 20.87 2.29 4.59
C ASP A 139 20.18 1.16 3.82
N SER A 140 19.72 0.12 4.51
CA SER A 140 19.09 -1.04 3.88
C SER A 140 17.67 -1.25 4.39
N TRP A 141 16.88 -1.99 3.62
CA TRP A 141 15.51 -2.35 3.94
C TRP A 141 15.37 -3.83 4.20
N LYS A 142 14.55 -4.18 5.18
CA LYS A 142 14.21 -5.56 5.52
C LYS A 142 12.70 -5.72 5.47
N LEU A 143 12.22 -6.80 4.84
CA LEU A 143 10.81 -7.16 4.91
C LEU A 143 10.52 -7.73 6.29
N LYS A 144 9.63 -7.10 7.05
CA LYS A 144 9.18 -7.58 8.36
C LYS A 144 8.07 -8.62 8.21
N TRP A 145 7.06 -8.30 7.42
CA TRP A 145 5.94 -9.20 7.15
C TRP A 145 5.18 -8.75 5.91
N SER A 146 4.43 -9.68 5.35
CA SER A 146 3.49 -9.43 4.27
C SER A 146 2.21 -10.19 4.57
N ILE A 147 1.07 -9.56 4.39
CA ILE A 147 -0.23 -10.16 4.67
C ILE A 147 -1.24 -9.74 3.62
N ASP A 148 -2.11 -10.68 3.22
CA ASP A 148 -3.24 -10.40 2.35
C ASP A 148 -4.56 -10.74 3.06
N PRO A 149 -5.71 -10.25 2.54
CA PRO A 149 -6.99 -10.50 3.19
C PRO A 149 -7.36 -11.98 3.33
N GLN A 150 -6.88 -12.83 2.43
CA GLN A 150 -7.17 -14.27 2.51
C GLN A 150 -6.49 -14.90 3.72
N ILE A 151 -5.27 -14.48 4.03
CA ILE A 151 -4.55 -14.95 5.22
C ILE A 151 -5.29 -14.51 6.49
N LEU A 152 -5.77 -13.28 6.53
CA LEU A 152 -6.53 -12.76 7.68
C LEU A 152 -7.82 -13.56 7.90
N ARG A 153 -8.53 -13.92 6.84
CA ARG A 153 -9.76 -14.72 6.95
C ARG A 153 -9.51 -16.12 7.50
N LYS A 154 -8.35 -16.71 7.19
CA LYS A 154 -7.99 -18.05 7.72
C LYS A 154 -7.67 -18.03 9.21
N GLN A 155 -7.37 -16.89 9.80
CA GLN A 155 -7.04 -16.74 11.21
C GLN A 155 -8.26 -16.45 12.09
N THR A 156 -9.42 -16.16 11.51
CA THR A 156 -10.68 -15.96 12.23
C THR A 156 -11.40 -17.30 12.35
N PHE A 157 -11.25 -17.92 13.47
CA PHE A 157 -12.01 -19.11 13.85
C PHE A 157 -13.24 -18.75 14.66
#